data_82cc39c1243f28b64fb09eb8460378ad
#
_entry.id   82cc39c1243f28b64fb09eb8460378ad
#
_cell.length_a   1.000
_cell.length_b   1.000
_cell.length_c   1.000
_cell.angle_alpha   90.00
_cell.angle_beta   90.00
_cell.angle_gamma   90.00
#
_symmetry.space_group_name_H-M   'P 1'
#
loop_
_entity.id
_entity.type
_entity.pdbx_description
1 polymer ?
#
loop_
_entity_poly.entity_id
_entity_poly.type
_entity_poly.pdbx_seq_one_letter_code
_entity_poly.pdbx_strand_id
1 'polypeptide(L)'
;MNIANTMLDLVGKTPLVKLSKVSDGCVATVVAKLEFYNPCSSVKDRIGFNMILQAEKEGHIDKNTVIIEPTSGNTGIALAFVCAVRGYQLILTMPESMSVERRKLLKGFGAELVLTPASKGMPGAIAKAEELAAHTKKSFMPQQFKNPANPDIHARTTAEEIWKDTDGKIDIFVSGVGTGGTITGVAQVLRERRAEFQAVAVEPKDSPVLSAGTAGPHKIQGIGAGFVPHILQRNLIDEVFPVSNEQAFAMARRLLKEEGILCGISSGAIAHAALEVGRRKENTGKLIVFIVCDTGERYLSTELFEE
;
A
#
# COMPACT_ATOMS: atom_id res chain seq x y z
N MET A 1 9.75 -21.73 -22.15
CA MET A 1 8.40 -21.12 -22.22
C MET A 1 8.28 -20.15 -21.05
N ASN A 2 7.73 -18.97 -21.25
CA ASN A 2 7.50 -17.99 -20.19
C ASN A 2 6.05 -18.16 -19.65
N ILE A 3 5.86 -19.21 -18.84
CA ILE A 3 4.56 -19.56 -18.25
C ILE A 3 4.75 -19.57 -16.72
N ALA A 4 3.94 -18.76 -16.03
CA ALA A 4 3.91 -18.75 -14.56
C ALA A 4 3.30 -20.08 -14.03
N ASN A 5 3.85 -20.62 -12.96
CA ASN A 5 3.30 -21.83 -12.36
C ASN A 5 2.02 -21.55 -11.56
N THR A 6 1.97 -20.39 -10.93
CA THR A 6 0.83 -19.91 -10.14
C THR A 6 0.64 -18.41 -10.32
N MET A 7 -0.52 -17.90 -9.91
CA MET A 7 -0.76 -16.45 -9.88
C MET A 7 0.19 -15.69 -8.94
N LEU A 8 0.80 -16.37 -7.96
CA LEU A 8 1.77 -15.75 -7.04
C LEU A 8 3.08 -15.36 -7.75
N ASP A 9 3.44 -16.07 -8.84
CA ASP A 9 4.65 -15.77 -9.63
C ASP A 9 4.53 -14.44 -10.42
N LEU A 10 3.31 -13.90 -10.51
CA LEU A 10 3.01 -12.65 -11.18
C LEU A 10 3.01 -11.44 -10.24
N VAL A 11 3.23 -11.64 -8.93
CA VAL A 11 3.31 -10.54 -7.97
C VAL A 11 4.60 -9.75 -8.20
N GLY A 12 4.48 -8.44 -8.31
CA GLY A 12 5.59 -7.55 -8.61
C GLY A 12 5.79 -7.30 -10.11
N LYS A 13 6.99 -6.88 -10.49
CA LYS A 13 7.37 -6.49 -11.86
C LYS A 13 6.40 -5.47 -12.48
N THR A 14 5.93 -4.55 -11.67
CA THR A 14 4.97 -3.52 -12.06
C THR A 14 5.66 -2.44 -12.90
N PRO A 15 4.98 -1.88 -13.93
CA PRO A 15 5.62 -0.92 -14.82
C PRO A 15 5.77 0.48 -14.20
N LEU A 16 6.68 1.25 -14.79
CA LEU A 16 6.82 2.69 -14.62
C LEU A 16 6.20 3.41 -15.82
N VAL A 17 5.48 4.52 -15.55
CA VAL A 17 4.92 5.41 -16.58
C VAL A 17 5.30 6.85 -16.28
N LYS A 18 5.92 7.52 -17.25
CA LYS A 18 6.21 8.96 -17.15
C LYS A 18 4.91 9.75 -17.31
N LEU A 19 4.66 10.66 -16.37
CA LEU A 19 3.53 11.59 -16.51
C LEU A 19 3.83 12.65 -17.58
N SER A 20 2.78 13.11 -18.23
CA SER A 20 2.88 14.09 -19.32
C SER A 20 2.05 15.36 -19.07
N LYS A 21 0.73 15.23 -18.98
CA LYS A 21 -0.18 16.38 -18.88
C LYS A 21 -0.29 16.93 -17.47
N VAL A 22 -0.49 16.06 -16.46
CA VAL A 22 -0.61 16.50 -15.08
C VAL A 22 0.70 17.05 -14.52
N SER A 23 1.86 16.69 -15.13
CA SER A 23 3.18 17.16 -14.76
C SER A 23 3.59 18.49 -15.43
N ASP A 24 2.69 19.12 -16.14
CA ASP A 24 2.95 20.46 -16.69
C ASP A 24 3.34 21.45 -15.59
N GLY A 25 4.37 22.25 -15.87
CA GLY A 25 5.00 23.14 -14.89
C GLY A 25 5.97 22.48 -13.90
N CYS A 26 6.18 21.16 -13.96
CA CYS A 26 7.26 20.52 -13.21
C CYS A 26 8.61 20.72 -13.90
N VAL A 27 9.63 21.00 -13.11
CA VAL A 27 11.03 21.08 -13.57
C VAL A 27 11.78 19.75 -13.41
N ALA A 28 11.18 18.81 -12.68
CA ALA A 28 11.62 17.44 -12.55
C ALA A 28 10.82 16.51 -13.48
N THR A 29 11.40 15.34 -13.82
CA THR A 29 10.65 14.27 -14.48
C THR A 29 9.91 13.46 -13.42
N VAL A 30 8.58 13.34 -13.55
CA VAL A 30 7.73 12.61 -12.59
C VAL A 30 7.21 11.32 -13.21
N VAL A 31 7.41 10.20 -12.50
CA VAL A 31 7.13 8.84 -12.99
C VAL A 31 6.28 8.08 -11.98
N ALA A 32 5.23 7.43 -12.45
CA ALA A 32 4.30 6.63 -11.68
C ALA A 32 4.70 5.16 -11.68
N LYS A 33 4.87 4.53 -10.50
CA LYS A 33 5.01 3.07 -10.33
C LYS A 33 3.63 2.47 -10.14
N LEU A 34 3.14 1.74 -11.14
CA LEU A 34 1.75 1.29 -11.22
C LEU A 34 1.52 -0.03 -10.47
N GLU A 35 1.34 0.02 -9.16
CA GLU A 35 1.17 -1.18 -8.32
C GLU A 35 -0.19 -1.89 -8.53
N PHE A 36 -1.14 -1.28 -9.23
CA PHE A 36 -2.38 -1.97 -9.62
C PHE A 36 -2.18 -3.01 -10.74
N TYR A 37 -0.99 -3.14 -11.32
CA TYR A 37 -0.62 -4.26 -12.20
C TYR A 37 -0.35 -5.57 -11.44
N ASN A 38 -0.27 -5.54 -10.13
CA ASN A 38 -0.27 -6.79 -9.35
C ASN A 38 -1.57 -7.59 -9.56
N PRO A 39 -1.57 -8.91 -9.36
CA PRO A 39 -2.70 -9.82 -9.65
C PRO A 39 -4.04 -9.40 -9.03
N CYS A 40 -4.02 -8.87 -7.81
CA CYS A 40 -5.21 -8.32 -7.14
C CYS A 40 -5.20 -6.79 -7.11
N SER A 41 -4.59 -6.17 -8.11
CA SER A 41 -4.63 -4.74 -8.40
C SER A 41 -4.25 -3.83 -7.23
N SER A 42 -3.26 -4.23 -6.41
CA SER A 42 -2.70 -3.34 -5.38
C SER A 42 -1.28 -3.68 -4.94
N VAL A 43 -0.60 -2.69 -4.38
CA VAL A 43 0.71 -2.83 -3.72
C VAL A 43 0.71 -3.86 -2.58
N LYS A 44 -0.45 -4.16 -2.00
CA LYS A 44 -0.58 -5.10 -0.88
C LYS A 44 -0.42 -6.56 -1.29
N ASP A 45 -0.51 -6.88 -2.58
CA ASP A 45 -0.25 -8.22 -3.07
C ASP A 45 1.17 -8.67 -2.72
N ARG A 46 2.14 -7.72 -2.78
CA ARG A 46 3.53 -7.98 -2.38
C ARG A 46 3.64 -8.41 -0.93
N ILE A 47 3.07 -7.63 -0.02
CA ILE A 47 3.18 -7.91 1.42
C ILE A 47 2.35 -9.12 1.83
N GLY A 48 1.14 -9.27 1.28
CA GLY A 48 0.29 -10.45 1.54
C GLY A 48 1.00 -11.74 1.18
N PHE A 49 1.65 -11.76 0.00
CA PHE A 49 2.45 -12.89 -0.44
C PHE A 49 3.65 -13.13 0.47
N ASN A 50 4.45 -12.10 0.77
CA ASN A 50 5.70 -12.31 1.50
C ASN A 50 5.51 -12.65 2.98
N MET A 51 4.49 -12.09 3.65
CA MET A 51 4.20 -12.43 5.05
C MET A 51 3.84 -13.91 5.20
N ILE A 52 3.09 -14.48 4.27
CA ILE A 52 2.77 -15.92 4.27
C ILE A 52 4.01 -16.75 3.88
N LEU A 53 4.73 -16.37 2.83
CA LEU A 53 5.93 -17.06 2.38
C LEU A 53 7.03 -17.13 3.46
N GLN A 54 7.26 -16.06 4.21
CA GLN A 54 8.24 -16.08 5.29
C GLN A 54 7.77 -16.95 6.47
N ALA A 55 6.49 -16.86 6.83
CA ALA A 55 5.91 -17.71 7.86
C ALA A 55 6.01 -19.22 7.51
N GLU A 56 5.85 -19.58 6.22
CA GLU A 56 6.11 -20.95 5.73
C GLU A 56 7.58 -21.35 5.90
N LYS A 57 8.51 -20.50 5.44
CA LYS A 57 9.95 -20.78 5.50
C LYS A 57 10.48 -20.92 6.93
N GLU A 58 9.93 -20.14 7.85
CA GLU A 58 10.30 -20.14 9.27
C GLU A 58 9.58 -21.24 10.07
N GLY A 59 8.69 -22.00 9.43
CA GLY A 59 7.93 -23.07 10.07
C GLY A 59 6.86 -22.60 11.04
N HIS A 60 6.49 -21.32 10.99
CA HIS A 60 5.42 -20.75 11.81
C HIS A 60 4.04 -21.25 11.41
N ILE A 61 3.86 -21.59 10.14
CA ILE A 61 2.61 -22.10 9.58
C ILE A 61 2.80 -23.39 8.80
N ASP A 62 1.75 -24.23 8.83
CA ASP A 62 1.60 -25.41 7.99
C ASP A 62 0.16 -25.52 7.47
N LYS A 63 -0.17 -26.60 6.76
CA LYS A 63 -1.48 -26.82 6.13
C LYS A 63 -2.69 -26.76 7.09
N ASN A 64 -2.45 -26.96 8.40
CA ASN A 64 -3.50 -26.93 9.42
C ASN A 64 -3.60 -25.58 10.14
N THR A 65 -2.78 -24.59 9.75
CA THR A 65 -2.77 -23.27 10.38
C THR A 65 -3.87 -22.40 9.78
N VAL A 66 -4.67 -21.80 10.64
CA VAL A 66 -5.66 -20.79 10.27
C VAL A 66 -5.00 -19.41 10.27
N ILE A 67 -5.07 -18.71 9.15
CA ILE A 67 -4.58 -17.33 9.05
C ILE A 67 -5.69 -16.40 9.53
N ILE A 68 -5.38 -15.49 10.44
CA ILE A 68 -6.35 -14.52 11.01
C ILE A 68 -5.77 -13.12 10.89
N GLU A 69 -6.48 -12.16 10.30
CA GLU A 69 -5.99 -10.77 10.20
C GLU A 69 -7.14 -9.77 10.35
N PRO A 70 -6.97 -8.74 11.19
CA PRO A 70 -7.93 -7.63 11.29
C PRO A 70 -7.68 -6.65 10.16
N THR A 71 -8.40 -6.79 9.05
CA THR A 71 -8.27 -5.90 7.91
C THR A 71 -9.48 -5.96 6.99
N SER A 72 -9.84 -4.81 6.45
CA SER A 72 -10.92 -4.67 5.47
C SER A 72 -10.42 -4.12 4.12
N GLY A 73 -9.13 -3.79 4.05
CA GLY A 73 -8.53 -3.14 2.89
C GLY A 73 -7.85 -4.11 1.92
N ASN A 74 -6.95 -3.55 1.14
CA ASN A 74 -6.19 -4.28 0.13
C ASN A 74 -5.36 -5.44 0.71
N THR A 75 -4.91 -5.34 1.96
CA THR A 75 -4.21 -6.44 2.64
C THR A 75 -5.10 -7.66 2.82
N GLY A 76 -6.38 -7.47 3.16
CA GLY A 76 -7.33 -8.57 3.24
C GLY A 76 -7.53 -9.26 1.90
N ILE A 77 -7.61 -8.50 0.80
CA ILE A 77 -7.72 -9.06 -0.56
C ILE A 77 -6.45 -9.83 -0.92
N ALA A 78 -5.28 -9.27 -0.64
CA ALA A 78 -4.00 -9.92 -0.91
C ALA A 78 -3.85 -11.24 -0.11
N LEU A 79 -4.18 -11.23 1.18
CA LEU A 79 -4.16 -12.45 2.01
C LEU A 79 -5.17 -13.47 1.50
N ALA A 80 -6.38 -13.06 1.13
CA ALA A 80 -7.40 -13.97 0.59
C ALA A 80 -6.93 -14.62 -0.72
N PHE A 81 -6.34 -13.86 -1.61
CA PHE A 81 -5.70 -14.34 -2.84
C PHE A 81 -4.60 -15.37 -2.55
N VAL A 82 -3.66 -15.03 -1.66
CA VAL A 82 -2.53 -15.90 -1.32
C VAL A 82 -3.01 -17.19 -0.66
N CYS A 83 -3.94 -17.08 0.31
CA CYS A 83 -4.51 -18.25 1.00
C CYS A 83 -5.28 -19.15 0.04
N ALA A 84 -6.04 -18.60 -0.90
CA ALA A 84 -6.72 -19.40 -1.94
C ALA A 84 -5.72 -20.22 -2.77
N VAL A 85 -4.60 -19.62 -3.21
CA VAL A 85 -3.59 -20.33 -4.00
C VAL A 85 -2.81 -21.36 -3.17
N ARG A 86 -2.53 -21.05 -1.89
CA ARG A 86 -1.74 -21.92 -0.99
C ARG A 86 -2.57 -22.96 -0.26
N GLY A 87 -3.92 -22.83 -0.26
CA GLY A 87 -4.83 -23.74 0.42
C GLY A 87 -4.91 -23.53 1.95
N TYR A 88 -4.69 -22.28 2.42
CA TYR A 88 -4.87 -21.93 3.83
C TYR A 88 -6.31 -21.49 4.11
N GLN A 89 -6.82 -21.87 5.28
CA GLN A 89 -8.02 -21.24 5.82
C GLN A 89 -7.69 -19.80 6.25
N LEU A 90 -8.55 -18.84 5.88
CA LEU A 90 -8.39 -17.44 6.23
C LEU A 90 -9.64 -16.91 6.92
N ILE A 91 -9.46 -16.30 8.07
CA ILE A 91 -10.49 -15.52 8.79
C ILE A 91 -10.09 -14.05 8.81
N LEU A 92 -10.96 -13.19 8.30
CA LEU A 92 -10.77 -11.74 8.33
C LEU A 92 -11.79 -11.09 9.25
N THR A 93 -11.32 -10.29 10.19
CA THR A 93 -12.21 -9.50 11.06
C THR A 93 -12.27 -8.07 10.56
N MET A 94 -13.47 -7.49 10.51
CA MET A 94 -13.68 -6.14 10.02
C MET A 94 -14.98 -5.53 10.53
N PRO A 95 -15.08 -4.18 10.61
CA PRO A 95 -16.34 -3.53 10.93
C PRO A 95 -17.43 -3.83 9.88
N GLU A 96 -18.67 -3.98 10.32
CA GLU A 96 -19.82 -4.22 9.45
C GLU A 96 -20.15 -3.05 8.50
N SER A 97 -19.55 -1.87 8.73
CA SER A 97 -19.66 -0.69 7.84
C SER A 97 -18.87 -0.84 6.53
N MET A 98 -18.07 -1.91 6.38
CA MET A 98 -17.32 -2.14 5.14
C MET A 98 -18.26 -2.48 3.98
N SER A 99 -17.91 -2.00 2.77
CA SER A 99 -18.75 -2.13 1.57
C SER A 99 -19.10 -3.59 1.25
N VAL A 100 -20.29 -3.78 0.70
CA VAL A 100 -20.82 -5.11 0.34
C VAL A 100 -19.95 -5.75 -0.76
N GLU A 101 -19.48 -4.94 -1.73
CA GLU A 101 -18.64 -5.38 -2.83
C GLU A 101 -17.34 -5.97 -2.31
N ARG A 102 -16.70 -5.29 -1.35
CA ARG A 102 -15.45 -5.76 -0.71
C ARG A 102 -15.66 -7.08 0.02
N ARG A 103 -16.77 -7.19 0.79
CA ARG A 103 -17.13 -8.44 1.47
C ARG A 103 -17.40 -9.59 0.50
N LYS A 104 -18.09 -9.32 -0.63
CA LYS A 104 -18.33 -10.32 -1.69
C LYS A 104 -17.02 -10.78 -2.33
N LEU A 105 -16.09 -9.87 -2.62
CA LEU A 105 -14.79 -10.20 -3.19
C LEU A 105 -13.99 -11.13 -2.27
N LEU A 106 -13.90 -10.79 -0.99
CA LEU A 106 -13.18 -11.60 0.00
C LEU A 106 -13.78 -13.01 0.17
N LYS A 107 -15.12 -13.10 0.22
CA LYS A 107 -15.83 -14.40 0.24
C LYS A 107 -15.61 -15.19 -1.06
N GLY A 108 -15.53 -14.50 -2.20
CA GLY A 108 -15.23 -15.12 -3.49
C GLY A 108 -13.87 -15.83 -3.53
N PHE A 109 -12.88 -15.34 -2.79
CA PHE A 109 -11.59 -16.02 -2.57
C PHE A 109 -11.65 -17.14 -1.52
N GLY A 110 -12.78 -17.33 -0.85
CA GLY A 110 -12.94 -18.35 0.19
C GLY A 110 -12.63 -17.90 1.62
N ALA A 111 -12.44 -16.60 1.86
CA ALA A 111 -12.20 -16.08 3.20
C ALA A 111 -13.49 -16.12 4.06
N GLU A 112 -13.36 -16.55 5.30
CA GLU A 112 -14.36 -16.40 6.34
C GLU A 112 -14.34 -14.95 6.87
N LEU A 113 -15.51 -14.30 6.97
CA LEU A 113 -15.61 -12.93 7.45
C LEU A 113 -16.34 -12.88 8.78
N VAL A 114 -15.66 -12.34 9.79
CA VAL A 114 -16.23 -12.04 11.11
C VAL A 114 -16.44 -10.54 11.22
N LEU A 115 -17.70 -10.13 11.16
CA LEU A 115 -18.09 -8.73 11.24
C LEU A 115 -18.18 -8.28 12.70
N THR A 116 -17.67 -7.10 12.99
CA THR A 116 -17.74 -6.45 14.30
C THR A 116 -18.61 -5.20 14.24
N PRO A 117 -19.22 -4.76 15.36
CA PRO A 117 -20.05 -3.55 15.37
C PRO A 117 -19.32 -2.33 14.79
N ALA A 118 -20.00 -1.60 13.90
CA ALA A 118 -19.44 -0.41 13.23
C ALA A 118 -18.93 0.64 14.24
N SER A 119 -19.62 0.79 15.37
CA SER A 119 -19.25 1.73 16.45
C SER A 119 -17.91 1.45 17.11
N LYS A 120 -17.39 0.21 17.02
CA LYS A 120 -16.08 -0.17 17.56
C LYS A 120 -14.93 0.04 16.55
N GLY A 121 -15.23 0.33 15.29
CA GLY A 121 -14.24 0.56 14.23
C GLY A 121 -13.17 -0.54 14.14
N MET A 122 -11.99 -0.17 13.68
CA MET A 122 -10.84 -1.11 13.59
C MET A 122 -10.35 -1.65 14.93
N PRO A 123 -10.35 -0.89 16.04
CA PRO A 123 -10.01 -1.47 17.36
C PRO A 123 -10.89 -2.66 17.74
N GLY A 124 -12.20 -2.62 17.42
CA GLY A 124 -13.10 -3.76 17.63
C GLY A 124 -12.74 -4.97 16.77
N ALA A 125 -12.33 -4.75 15.52
CA ALA A 125 -11.90 -5.83 14.63
C ALA A 125 -10.58 -6.47 15.12
N ILE A 126 -9.63 -5.65 15.60
CA ILE A 126 -8.36 -6.13 16.18
C ILE A 126 -8.62 -7.01 17.41
N ALA A 127 -9.41 -6.52 18.38
CA ALA A 127 -9.73 -7.29 19.57
C ALA A 127 -10.42 -8.63 19.21
N LYS A 128 -11.29 -8.65 18.19
CA LYS A 128 -11.93 -9.88 17.74
C LYS A 128 -10.97 -10.85 17.06
N ALA A 129 -10.00 -10.35 16.29
CA ALA A 129 -8.96 -11.19 15.71
C ALA A 129 -8.08 -11.84 16.78
N GLU A 130 -7.69 -11.08 17.80
CA GLU A 130 -6.89 -11.57 18.94
C GLU A 130 -7.68 -12.63 19.74
N GLU A 131 -8.96 -12.39 20.01
CA GLU A 131 -9.85 -13.37 20.65
C GLU A 131 -9.91 -14.69 19.85
N LEU A 132 -10.13 -14.60 18.53
CA LEU A 132 -10.18 -15.77 17.66
C LEU A 132 -8.85 -16.52 17.63
N ALA A 133 -7.74 -15.78 17.55
CA ALA A 133 -6.41 -16.39 17.55
C ALA A 133 -6.13 -17.14 18.86
N ALA A 134 -6.53 -16.60 20.02
CA ALA A 134 -6.35 -17.24 21.31
C ALA A 134 -7.18 -18.53 21.46
N HIS A 135 -8.33 -18.64 20.81
CA HIS A 135 -9.20 -19.80 20.87
C HIS A 135 -8.97 -20.80 19.70
N THR A 136 -8.16 -20.45 18.72
CA THR A 136 -7.86 -21.34 17.58
C THR A 136 -6.60 -22.16 17.89
N LYS A 137 -6.71 -23.49 17.86
CA LYS A 137 -5.63 -24.41 18.24
C LYS A 137 -4.30 -24.13 17.55
N LYS A 138 -4.34 -23.73 16.27
CA LYS A 138 -3.19 -23.35 15.49
C LYS A 138 -3.56 -22.18 14.57
N SER A 139 -3.12 -21.00 14.91
CA SER A 139 -3.39 -19.78 14.15
C SER A 139 -2.13 -18.96 13.95
N PHE A 140 -2.15 -18.11 12.93
CA PHE A 140 -1.10 -17.14 12.64
C PHE A 140 -1.72 -15.81 12.24
N MET A 141 -1.28 -14.73 12.88
CA MET A 141 -1.65 -13.36 12.52
C MET A 141 -0.49 -12.68 11.80
N PRO A 142 -0.62 -12.36 10.51
CA PRO A 142 0.42 -11.68 9.74
C PRO A 142 0.88 -10.34 10.30
N GLN A 143 -0.02 -9.54 10.89
CA GLN A 143 0.28 -8.27 11.57
C GLN A 143 1.04 -7.26 10.71
N GLN A 144 0.43 -6.83 9.61
CA GLN A 144 1.06 -5.99 8.59
C GLN A 144 1.83 -4.75 9.10
N PHE A 145 1.48 -4.20 10.25
CA PHE A 145 2.13 -3.02 10.86
C PHE A 145 3.38 -3.34 11.70
N LYS A 146 3.62 -4.62 11.98
CA LYS A 146 4.72 -5.09 12.84
C LYS A 146 5.63 -6.09 12.14
N ASN A 147 5.15 -6.77 11.10
CA ASN A 147 5.84 -7.87 10.45
C ASN A 147 6.99 -7.38 9.56
N PRO A 148 8.25 -7.77 9.81
CA PRO A 148 9.41 -7.35 9.02
C PRO A 148 9.37 -7.86 7.58
N ALA A 149 8.61 -8.93 7.29
CA ALA A 149 8.41 -9.40 5.93
C ALA A 149 7.72 -8.37 5.01
N ASN A 150 7.06 -7.35 5.60
CA ASN A 150 6.45 -6.26 4.85
C ASN A 150 7.51 -5.34 4.19
N PRO A 151 8.38 -4.63 4.91
CA PRO A 151 9.43 -3.83 4.26
C PRO A 151 10.43 -4.69 3.48
N ASP A 152 10.70 -5.91 3.91
CA ASP A 152 11.64 -6.82 3.23
C ASP A 152 11.26 -7.08 1.77
N ILE A 153 9.98 -7.37 1.46
CA ILE A 153 9.59 -7.59 0.05
C ILE A 153 9.76 -6.33 -0.80
N HIS A 154 9.55 -5.15 -0.23
CA HIS A 154 9.77 -3.90 -0.94
C HIS A 154 11.25 -3.63 -1.18
N ALA A 155 12.12 -3.97 -0.24
CA ALA A 155 13.58 -3.91 -0.41
C ALA A 155 14.04 -4.84 -1.54
N ARG A 156 13.60 -6.11 -1.51
CA ARG A 156 14.03 -7.14 -2.48
C ARG A 156 13.37 -7.06 -3.86
N THR A 157 12.25 -6.37 -4.00
CA THR A 157 11.51 -6.33 -5.27
C THR A 157 11.22 -4.90 -5.73
N THR A 158 10.43 -4.13 -5.02
CA THR A 158 10.01 -2.78 -5.44
C THR A 158 11.20 -1.85 -5.66
N ALA A 159 12.18 -1.87 -4.74
CA ALA A 159 13.39 -1.07 -4.85
C ALA A 159 14.24 -1.50 -6.06
N GLU A 160 14.41 -2.82 -6.25
CA GLU A 160 15.19 -3.38 -7.36
C GLU A 160 14.53 -3.07 -8.72
N GLU A 161 13.21 -3.19 -8.79
CA GLU A 161 12.45 -2.83 -10.00
C GLU A 161 12.63 -1.35 -10.34
N ILE A 162 12.45 -0.45 -9.35
CA ILE A 162 12.64 1.00 -9.56
C ILE A 162 14.07 1.29 -9.99
N TRP A 163 15.06 0.72 -9.31
CA TRP A 163 16.47 0.93 -9.64
C TRP A 163 16.79 0.52 -11.07
N LYS A 164 16.37 -0.68 -11.46
CA LYS A 164 16.57 -1.21 -12.80
C LYS A 164 15.86 -0.38 -13.88
N ASP A 165 14.57 -0.08 -13.65
CA ASP A 165 13.72 0.58 -14.64
C ASP A 165 14.04 2.07 -14.81
N THR A 166 14.84 2.65 -13.90
CA THR A 166 15.35 4.02 -13.97
C THR A 166 16.84 4.10 -14.33
N ASP A 167 17.50 2.98 -14.68
CA ASP A 167 18.96 2.89 -14.87
C ASP A 167 19.74 3.48 -13.67
N GLY A 168 19.22 3.33 -12.46
CA GLY A 168 19.78 3.86 -11.23
C GLY A 168 19.70 5.40 -11.09
N LYS A 169 18.92 6.08 -11.92
CA LYS A 169 18.86 7.56 -11.96
C LYS A 169 17.80 8.17 -11.07
N ILE A 170 17.07 7.38 -10.30
CA ILE A 170 16.07 7.92 -9.36
C ILE A 170 16.74 8.84 -8.33
N ASP A 171 16.19 10.05 -8.17
CA ASP A 171 16.61 11.04 -7.19
C ASP A 171 15.70 11.11 -5.98
N ILE A 172 14.37 11.06 -6.23
CA ILE A 172 13.37 11.24 -5.18
C ILE A 172 12.31 10.13 -5.29
N PHE A 173 12.00 9.51 -4.16
CA PHE A 173 10.91 8.55 -4.04
C PHE A 173 9.79 9.10 -3.17
N VAL A 174 8.55 9.10 -3.68
CA VAL A 174 7.38 9.60 -2.97
C VAL A 174 6.39 8.47 -2.71
N SER A 175 6.04 8.25 -1.45
CA SER A 175 5.14 7.16 -1.06
C SER A 175 4.26 7.54 0.11
N GLY A 176 2.99 7.12 0.06
CA GLY A 176 2.06 7.27 1.17
C GLY A 176 2.37 6.31 2.32
N VAL A 177 2.17 6.77 3.55
CA VAL A 177 2.40 5.96 4.74
C VAL A 177 1.09 5.39 5.27
N GLY A 178 0.82 4.11 4.89
CA GLY A 178 -0.17 3.26 5.56
C GLY A 178 0.53 2.41 6.62
N THR A 179 1.16 1.31 6.21
CA THR A 179 2.02 0.51 7.09
C THR A 179 3.47 1.01 7.17
N GLY A 180 3.88 1.85 6.22
CA GLY A 180 5.25 2.33 6.12
C GLY A 180 6.23 1.36 5.44
N GLY A 181 5.79 0.14 5.12
CA GLY A 181 6.67 -0.90 4.57
C GLY A 181 7.27 -0.53 3.21
N THR A 182 6.49 0.07 2.31
CA THR A 182 6.94 0.44 0.97
C THR A 182 8.07 1.47 1.04
N ILE A 183 7.85 2.58 1.75
CA ILE A 183 8.86 3.65 1.85
C ILE A 183 10.10 3.16 2.60
N THR A 184 9.93 2.37 3.67
CA THR A 184 11.04 1.81 4.45
C THR A 184 11.89 0.89 3.57
N GLY A 185 11.29 -0.11 2.92
CA GLY A 185 12.05 -1.08 2.13
C GLY A 185 12.72 -0.45 0.91
N VAL A 186 12.04 0.46 0.23
CA VAL A 186 12.62 1.16 -0.94
C VAL A 186 13.74 2.11 -0.51
N ALA A 187 13.52 2.94 0.51
CA ALA A 187 14.52 3.90 0.96
C ALA A 187 15.76 3.23 1.54
N GLN A 188 15.60 2.11 2.25
CA GLN A 188 16.72 1.34 2.78
C GLN A 188 17.73 0.96 1.67
N VAL A 189 17.23 0.43 0.56
CA VAL A 189 18.10 -0.01 -0.55
C VAL A 189 18.64 1.15 -1.37
N LEU A 190 17.80 2.12 -1.70
CA LEU A 190 18.19 3.18 -2.62
C LEU A 190 19.16 4.20 -1.99
N ARG A 191 19.09 4.43 -0.67
CA ARG A 191 20.09 5.26 0.04
C ARG A 191 21.49 4.65 0.04
N GLU A 192 21.61 3.33 0.13
CA GLU A 192 22.90 2.65 0.06
C GLU A 192 23.55 2.79 -1.33
N ARG A 193 22.72 2.93 -2.38
CA ARG A 193 23.19 3.01 -3.77
C ARG A 193 23.43 4.43 -4.28
N ARG A 194 22.71 5.39 -3.69
CA ARG A 194 22.77 6.79 -4.12
C ARG A 194 22.70 7.73 -2.91
N ALA A 195 23.81 8.39 -2.60
CA ALA A 195 23.93 9.27 -1.43
C ALA A 195 22.95 10.45 -1.46
N GLU A 196 22.65 11.00 -2.66
CA GLU A 196 21.76 12.14 -2.88
C GLU A 196 20.26 11.74 -2.92
N PHE A 197 19.94 10.45 -2.77
CA PHE A 197 18.56 9.97 -2.81
C PHE A 197 17.74 10.54 -1.67
N GLN A 198 16.49 10.93 -1.98
CA GLN A 198 15.54 11.48 -1.01
C GLN A 198 14.25 10.65 -0.98
N ALA A 199 13.72 10.42 0.22
CA ALA A 199 12.44 9.76 0.45
C ALA A 199 11.43 10.74 1.06
N VAL A 200 10.30 10.96 0.37
CA VAL A 200 9.20 11.82 0.80
C VAL A 200 8.02 10.94 1.21
N ALA A 201 7.64 11.02 2.48
CA ALA A 201 6.48 10.35 3.03
C ALA A 201 5.23 11.22 2.88
N VAL A 202 4.11 10.64 2.44
CA VAL A 202 2.85 11.36 2.33
C VAL A 202 1.90 10.89 3.43
N GLU A 203 1.31 11.86 4.15
CA GLU A 203 0.28 11.61 5.16
C GLU A 203 -0.94 12.50 4.94
N PRO A 204 -2.13 12.13 5.49
CA PRO A 204 -3.30 13.01 5.46
C PRO A 204 -3.07 14.26 6.32
N LYS A 205 -3.39 15.45 5.78
CA LYS A 205 -3.31 16.72 6.50
C LYS A 205 -4.17 16.74 7.78
N ASP A 206 -5.32 16.06 7.75
CA ASP A 206 -6.24 15.97 8.88
C ASP A 206 -5.84 14.91 9.93
N SER A 207 -4.81 14.10 9.63
CA SER A 207 -4.23 13.11 10.54
C SER A 207 -2.70 13.11 10.45
N PRO A 208 -2.04 14.24 10.81
CA PRO A 208 -0.61 14.46 10.63
C PRO A 208 0.20 13.76 11.74
N VAL A 209 0.10 12.44 11.81
CA VAL A 209 0.75 11.64 12.87
C VAL A 209 2.27 11.70 12.79
N LEU A 210 2.82 11.70 11.57
CA LEU A 210 4.27 11.70 11.36
C LEU A 210 4.89 13.07 11.58
N SER A 211 4.23 14.14 11.12
CA SER A 211 4.75 15.51 11.21
C SER A 211 4.37 16.21 12.52
N ALA A 212 3.16 16.00 13.06
CA ALA A 212 2.64 16.71 14.22
C ALA A 212 2.22 15.81 15.39
N GLY A 213 2.31 14.47 15.26
CA GLY A 213 1.96 13.54 16.34
C GLY A 213 0.47 13.44 16.65
N THR A 214 -0.40 13.98 15.81
CA THR A 214 -1.85 14.08 16.06
C THR A 214 -2.63 13.21 15.05
N ALA A 215 -3.49 12.33 15.53
CA ALA A 215 -4.42 11.56 14.71
C ALA A 215 -5.77 12.26 14.59
N GLY A 216 -6.40 12.16 13.41
CA GLY A 216 -7.72 12.71 13.15
C GLY A 216 -8.47 11.94 12.05
N PRO A 217 -9.78 12.16 11.90
CA PRO A 217 -10.55 11.55 10.84
C PRO A 217 -10.17 12.14 9.47
N HIS A 218 -10.04 11.28 8.46
CA HIS A 218 -9.76 11.68 7.07
C HIS A 218 -10.40 10.70 6.08
N LYS A 219 -10.48 11.09 4.79
CA LYS A 219 -11.09 10.31 3.72
C LYS A 219 -10.09 9.60 2.80
N ILE A 220 -8.78 9.78 3.00
CA ILE A 220 -7.73 9.19 2.16
C ILE A 220 -7.51 7.73 2.59
N GLN A 221 -8.32 6.80 2.05
CA GLN A 221 -8.21 5.38 2.37
C GLN A 221 -6.85 4.82 1.96
N GLY A 222 -6.28 3.94 2.81
CA GLY A 222 -5.03 3.23 2.53
C GLY A 222 -3.77 3.83 3.14
N ILE A 223 -3.81 5.09 3.59
CA ILE A 223 -2.74 5.76 4.34
C ILE A 223 -3.29 6.38 5.62
N GLY A 224 -2.45 6.89 6.50
CA GLY A 224 -2.87 7.58 7.72
C GLY A 224 -3.54 6.65 8.74
N ALA A 225 -2.83 5.64 9.24
CA ALA A 225 -3.36 4.64 10.16
C ALA A 225 -3.75 5.18 11.56
N GLY A 226 -3.48 6.45 11.85
CA GLY A 226 -3.75 7.08 13.15
C GLY A 226 -2.67 6.83 14.21
N PHE A 227 -1.60 6.13 13.85
CA PHE A 227 -0.43 5.87 14.70
C PHE A 227 0.81 5.68 13.84
N VAL A 228 2.00 5.78 14.45
CA VAL A 228 3.27 5.49 13.77
C VAL A 228 3.46 3.97 13.70
N PRO A 229 3.52 3.37 12.49
CA PRO A 229 3.71 1.92 12.35
C PRO A 229 5.06 1.46 12.90
N HIS A 230 5.09 0.29 13.53
CA HIS A 230 6.31 -0.25 14.15
C HIS A 230 7.44 -0.51 13.13
N ILE A 231 7.07 -0.94 11.92
CA ILE A 231 8.03 -1.23 10.84
C ILE A 231 8.50 0.01 10.07
N LEU A 232 7.96 1.20 10.36
CA LEU A 232 8.37 2.44 9.71
C LEU A 232 9.72 2.93 10.25
N GLN A 233 10.72 3.00 9.41
CA GLN A 233 12.02 3.57 9.76
C GLN A 233 12.05 5.08 9.44
N ARG A 234 11.71 5.91 10.44
CA ARG A 234 11.60 7.37 10.27
C ARG A 234 12.91 8.05 9.88
N ASN A 235 14.05 7.48 10.29
CA ASN A 235 15.37 7.97 9.94
C ASN A 235 15.71 7.86 8.44
N LEU A 236 14.92 7.11 7.67
CA LEU A 236 15.04 6.99 6.22
C LEU A 236 14.18 8.02 5.46
N ILE A 237 13.39 8.84 6.17
CA ILE A 237 12.47 9.82 5.57
C ILE A 237 13.09 11.21 5.67
N ASP A 238 13.22 11.89 4.54
CA ASP A 238 13.77 13.26 4.47
C ASP A 238 12.70 14.32 4.69
N GLU A 239 11.49 14.04 4.19
CA GLU A 239 10.37 14.96 4.26
C GLU A 239 9.06 14.21 4.51
N VAL A 240 8.18 14.81 5.32
CA VAL A 240 6.78 14.38 5.46
C VAL A 240 5.89 15.44 4.81
N PHE A 241 5.13 15.05 3.78
CA PHE A 241 4.28 15.94 3.02
C PHE A 241 2.79 15.68 3.35
N PRO A 242 2.11 16.62 4.03
CA PRO A 242 0.69 16.48 4.34
C PRO A 242 -0.17 16.85 3.14
N VAL A 243 -1.21 16.03 2.84
CA VAL A 243 -2.14 16.23 1.72
C VAL A 243 -3.57 16.25 2.25
N SER A 244 -4.40 17.21 1.79
CA SER A 244 -5.82 17.26 2.15
C SER A 244 -6.66 16.25 1.37
N ASN A 245 -7.87 15.98 1.85
CA ASN A 245 -8.83 15.11 1.16
C ASN A 245 -9.12 15.64 -0.26
N GLU A 246 -9.38 16.95 -0.38
CA GLU A 246 -9.71 17.63 -1.65
C GLU A 246 -8.56 17.52 -2.66
N GLN A 247 -7.31 17.72 -2.22
CA GLN A 247 -6.13 17.56 -3.06
C GLN A 247 -5.98 16.13 -3.57
N ALA A 248 -6.22 15.14 -2.70
CA ALA A 248 -6.14 13.73 -3.05
C ALA A 248 -7.21 13.35 -4.10
N PHE A 249 -8.47 13.73 -3.88
CA PHE A 249 -9.57 13.48 -4.81
C PHE A 249 -9.37 14.17 -6.15
N ALA A 250 -9.04 15.48 -6.14
CA ALA A 250 -8.83 16.26 -7.35
C ALA A 250 -7.70 15.64 -8.20
N MET A 251 -6.59 15.24 -7.57
CA MET A 251 -5.45 14.67 -8.30
C MET A 251 -5.76 13.27 -8.84
N ALA A 252 -6.47 12.41 -8.10
CA ALA A 252 -6.88 11.09 -8.61
C ALA A 252 -7.79 11.22 -9.84
N ARG A 253 -8.73 12.19 -9.83
CA ARG A 253 -9.58 12.50 -10.99
C ARG A 253 -8.77 13.04 -12.18
N ARG A 254 -7.76 13.87 -11.94
CA ARG A 254 -6.86 14.38 -12.97
C ARG A 254 -6.02 13.27 -13.60
N LEU A 255 -5.45 12.36 -12.79
CA LEU A 255 -4.71 11.19 -13.27
C LEU A 255 -5.58 10.34 -14.20
N LEU A 256 -6.85 10.12 -13.85
CA LEU A 256 -7.79 9.41 -14.69
C LEU A 256 -8.08 10.15 -16.01
N LYS A 257 -8.45 11.43 -15.93
CA LYS A 257 -8.90 12.21 -17.09
C LYS A 257 -7.76 12.63 -18.03
N GLU A 258 -6.59 12.91 -17.49
CA GLU A 258 -5.48 13.50 -18.25
C GLU A 258 -4.41 12.47 -18.64
N GLU A 259 -4.17 11.45 -17.81
CA GLU A 259 -3.14 10.41 -18.04
C GLU A 259 -3.72 9.01 -18.31
N GLY A 260 -5.04 8.82 -18.15
CA GLY A 260 -5.68 7.50 -18.29
C GLY A 260 -5.34 6.53 -17.14
N ILE A 261 -4.85 7.04 -16.00
CA ILE A 261 -4.47 6.24 -14.84
C ILE A 261 -5.66 6.14 -13.88
N LEU A 262 -6.38 5.01 -13.93
CA LEU A 262 -7.48 4.70 -13.04
C LEU A 262 -6.94 4.24 -11.68
N CYS A 263 -6.86 5.16 -10.71
CA CYS A 263 -6.24 4.89 -9.41
C CYS A 263 -7.12 5.29 -8.21
N GLY A 264 -6.78 4.76 -7.03
CA GLY A 264 -7.46 5.08 -5.79
C GLY A 264 -7.03 6.43 -5.18
N ILE A 265 -7.72 6.81 -4.10
CA ILE A 265 -7.59 8.11 -3.43
C ILE A 265 -6.17 8.35 -2.90
N SER A 266 -5.55 7.35 -2.28
CA SER A 266 -4.17 7.47 -1.77
C SER A 266 -3.15 7.72 -2.87
N SER A 267 -3.39 7.15 -4.06
CA SER A 267 -2.54 7.39 -5.24
C SER A 267 -2.63 8.84 -5.70
N GLY A 268 -3.82 9.45 -5.65
CA GLY A 268 -4.01 10.87 -5.89
C GLY A 268 -3.26 11.73 -4.88
N ALA A 269 -3.30 11.38 -3.60
CA ALA A 269 -2.53 12.09 -2.57
C ALA A 269 -1.02 12.04 -2.84
N ILE A 270 -0.50 10.84 -3.17
CA ILE A 270 0.93 10.64 -3.43
C ILE A 270 1.36 11.40 -4.71
N ALA A 271 0.54 11.34 -5.76
CA ALA A 271 0.79 12.08 -7.00
C ALA A 271 0.79 13.60 -6.78
N HIS A 272 -0.15 14.13 -5.97
CA HIS A 272 -0.17 15.55 -5.62
C HIS A 272 1.15 15.97 -4.97
N ALA A 273 1.61 15.23 -3.96
CA ALA A 273 2.89 15.51 -3.31
C ALA A 273 4.07 15.40 -4.30
N ALA A 274 4.10 14.38 -5.15
CA ALA A 274 5.16 14.19 -6.14
C ALA A 274 5.24 15.36 -7.13
N LEU A 275 4.10 15.90 -7.58
CA LEU A 275 4.07 17.03 -8.49
C LEU A 275 4.48 18.34 -7.79
N GLU A 276 4.05 18.57 -6.55
CA GLU A 276 4.49 19.73 -5.77
C GLU A 276 6.02 19.72 -5.53
N VAL A 277 6.57 18.55 -5.19
CA VAL A 277 8.03 18.34 -5.09
C VAL A 277 8.70 18.56 -6.45
N GLY A 278 8.06 18.10 -7.54
CA GLY A 278 8.58 18.22 -8.90
C GLY A 278 8.61 19.67 -9.47
N ARG A 279 7.83 20.58 -8.89
CA ARG A 279 7.80 22.00 -9.26
C ARG A 279 8.87 22.84 -8.57
N ARG A 280 9.49 22.32 -7.52
CA ARG A 280 10.53 23.05 -6.76
C ARG A 280 11.78 23.23 -7.60
N LYS A 281 12.30 24.44 -7.65
CA LYS A 281 13.47 24.80 -8.48
C LYS A 281 14.71 23.96 -8.18
N GLU A 282 14.91 23.58 -6.93
CA GLU A 282 16.02 22.70 -6.49
C GLU A 282 15.95 21.29 -7.04
N ASN A 283 14.79 20.92 -7.60
CA ASN A 283 14.58 19.60 -8.20
C ASN A 283 14.67 19.63 -9.74
N THR A 284 15.20 20.72 -10.31
CA THR A 284 15.40 20.81 -11.77
C THR A 284 16.24 19.67 -12.29
N GLY A 285 15.70 18.93 -13.28
CA GLY A 285 16.37 17.80 -13.95
C GLY A 285 16.37 16.50 -13.16
N LYS A 286 15.84 16.48 -11.92
CA LYS A 286 15.74 15.26 -11.11
C LYS A 286 14.67 14.30 -11.62
N LEU A 287 14.82 13.03 -11.28
CA LEU A 287 13.85 11.96 -11.54
C LEU A 287 13.12 11.59 -10.24
N ILE A 288 11.81 11.81 -10.23
CA ILE A 288 10.91 11.50 -9.12
C ILE A 288 10.08 10.27 -9.48
N VAL A 289 10.09 9.25 -8.62
CA VAL A 289 9.20 8.10 -8.73
C VAL A 289 8.20 8.12 -7.59
N PHE A 290 6.91 7.97 -7.89
CA PHE A 290 5.87 7.84 -6.88
C PHE A 290 5.03 6.57 -7.06
N ILE A 291 4.40 6.11 -5.98
CA ILE A 291 3.58 4.89 -5.98
C ILE A 291 2.13 5.19 -6.33
N VAL A 292 1.60 4.48 -7.33
CA VAL A 292 0.17 4.33 -7.58
C VAL A 292 -0.29 3.03 -6.92
N CYS A 293 -0.94 3.16 -5.76
CA CYS A 293 -1.12 2.05 -4.81
C CYS A 293 -2.07 0.96 -5.29
N ASP A 294 -3.18 1.34 -5.92
CA ASP A 294 -4.27 0.45 -6.30
C ASP A 294 -5.16 1.04 -7.40
N THR A 295 -6.09 0.21 -7.91
CA THR A 295 -7.07 0.60 -8.93
C THR A 295 -8.20 1.47 -8.36
N GLY A 296 -8.72 2.39 -9.17
CA GLY A 296 -9.86 3.24 -8.86
C GLY A 296 -11.19 2.49 -8.75
N GLU A 297 -11.33 1.32 -9.35
CA GLU A 297 -12.59 0.52 -9.32
C GLU A 297 -13.07 0.21 -7.90
N ARG A 298 -12.17 0.18 -6.92
CA ARG A 298 -12.49 -0.06 -5.50
C ARG A 298 -13.20 1.11 -4.83
N TYR A 299 -13.29 2.25 -5.49
CA TYR A 299 -13.79 3.51 -4.95
C TYR A 299 -15.00 4.06 -5.70
N LEU A 300 -15.62 3.26 -6.61
CA LEU A 300 -16.76 3.68 -7.44
C LEU A 300 -17.95 4.14 -6.62
N SER A 301 -18.14 3.62 -5.41
CA SER A 301 -19.22 4.03 -4.47
C SER A 301 -18.76 5.07 -3.44
N THR A 302 -17.69 5.82 -3.72
CA THR A 302 -17.17 6.87 -2.85
C THR A 302 -17.21 8.24 -3.55
N GLU A 303 -17.00 9.31 -2.78
CA GLU A 303 -16.90 10.69 -3.29
C GLU A 303 -15.85 10.87 -4.42
N LEU A 304 -14.93 9.92 -4.62
CA LEU A 304 -13.97 10.00 -5.73
C LEU A 304 -14.65 10.08 -7.10
N PHE A 305 -15.78 9.38 -7.27
CA PHE A 305 -16.54 9.31 -8.52
C PHE A 305 -17.90 10.02 -8.46
N GLU A 306 -18.21 10.68 -7.35
CA GLU A 306 -19.33 11.59 -7.27
C GLU A 306 -19.00 12.91 -7.99
N GLU A 307 -19.98 13.47 -8.74
CA GLU A 307 -19.84 14.74 -9.47
C GLU A 307 -19.87 15.97 -8.56
#